data_4c6842f0e1fb1a50b2de533b34fc1ce6
#
_entry.id   4c6842f0e1fb1a50b2de533b34fc1ce6
#
_cell.length_a   1.000
_cell.length_b   1.000
_cell.length_c   1.000
_cell.angle_alpha   90.00
_cell.angle_beta   90.00
_cell.angle_gamma   90.00
#
_symmetry.space_group_name_H-M   'P 1'
#
loop_
_entity.id
_entity.type
_entity.pdbx_description
1 polymer ?
#
loop_
_entity_poly.entity_id
_entity_poly.type
_entity_poly.pdbx_seq_one_letter_code
_entity_poly.pdbx_strand_id
1 'polypeptide(L)'
;VKSLLAFTVAAALLLGASVAHAADTPDDEEADFPALSPVVNALINADDAQELVKRADAMEDSNELQALALYLAASREDPHQLRAPYQVAALLARRGSDETLALRYLQEADERGLWFGPMLAEDADFAEMRHTAVYQNVLANAQQRYRTEAAGRVGAISVLNPSPGVVKAGTCLPVVVWLHGYGINGYLDDSDQPLADAGAVLLGINGTEMIDSVDSFRWIGPGFEGTHQAVQAGLKALAARQCIDRKRVYLMGFSQGSQHAGALLAQHPQDYAGAMLVSPGGNQATPTQSKARGKRVLVINGTGEGPRNLRMSEDFRRLFGTGNEVRSRTHDGGHSYPEDWRTSFPQALRWMMGGDG
;
A
#
# COMPACT_ATOMS: atom_id res chain seq x y z
N VAL A 1 -2.76 24.39 -26.80
CA VAL A 1 -3.47 25.68 -26.70
C VAL A 1 -4.89 25.56 -27.27
N LYS A 2 -5.11 25.02 -28.49
CA LYS A 2 -6.46 24.88 -29.09
C LYS A 2 -7.32 23.80 -28.37
N SER A 3 -6.72 22.76 -27.80
CA SER A 3 -7.43 21.72 -27.04
C SER A 3 -7.80 22.16 -25.63
N LEU A 4 -7.02 23.06 -24.99
CA LEU A 4 -7.32 23.62 -23.67
C LEU A 4 -8.61 24.46 -23.67
N LEU A 5 -8.79 25.29 -24.71
CA LEU A 5 -9.99 26.16 -24.81
C LEU A 5 -11.28 25.35 -24.99
N ALA A 6 -11.22 24.24 -25.76
CA ALA A 6 -12.38 23.37 -25.94
C ALA A 6 -12.80 22.63 -24.67
N PHE A 7 -11.83 22.34 -23.79
CA PHE A 7 -12.07 21.61 -22.54
C PHE A 7 -12.65 22.50 -21.43
N THR A 8 -12.21 23.78 -21.35
CA THR A 8 -12.74 24.77 -20.38
C THR A 8 -14.24 25.01 -20.55
N VAL A 9 -14.72 25.01 -21.79
CA VAL A 9 -16.16 25.22 -22.10
C VAL A 9 -16.99 23.99 -21.70
N ALA A 10 -16.49 22.80 -21.91
CA ALA A 10 -17.20 21.56 -21.57
C ALA A 10 -17.27 21.31 -20.04
N ALA A 11 -16.22 21.65 -19.29
CA ALA A 11 -16.18 21.51 -17.84
C ALA A 11 -17.12 22.50 -17.12
N ALA A 12 -17.20 23.74 -17.61
CA ALA A 12 -18.10 24.75 -17.05
C ALA A 12 -19.58 24.45 -17.24
N LEU A 13 -19.95 23.70 -18.28
CA LEU A 13 -21.35 23.30 -18.56
C LEU A 13 -21.83 22.12 -17.70
N LEU A 14 -20.92 21.36 -17.08
CA LEU A 14 -21.27 20.22 -16.23
C LEU A 14 -21.41 20.57 -14.73
N LEU A 15 -20.99 21.77 -14.33
CA LEU A 15 -20.95 22.21 -12.93
C LEU A 15 -22.01 23.29 -12.65
N GLY A 16 -23.27 23.06 -12.89
CA GLY A 16 -24.35 24.00 -12.59
C GLY A 16 -24.46 24.41 -11.10
N ALA A 17 -23.44 25.09 -10.56
CA ALA A 17 -23.39 25.64 -9.22
C ALA A 17 -23.30 27.18 -9.26
N SER A 18 -24.18 27.84 -8.54
CA SER A 18 -24.19 29.30 -8.36
C SER A 18 -22.99 29.79 -7.55
N VAL A 19 -22.26 30.74 -8.10
CA VAL A 19 -21.07 31.37 -7.53
C VAL A 19 -21.46 32.40 -6.47
N ALA A 20 -21.01 32.22 -5.23
CA ALA A 20 -20.95 33.28 -4.23
C ALA A 20 -19.58 33.94 -4.29
N HIS A 21 -19.54 35.27 -4.48
CA HIS A 21 -18.29 36.04 -4.55
C HIS A 21 -17.75 36.32 -3.14
N ALA A 22 -16.52 35.91 -2.90
CA ALA A 22 -15.64 36.54 -1.92
C ALA A 22 -14.54 37.28 -2.70
N ALA A 23 -14.29 38.55 -2.34
CA ALA A 23 -13.27 39.36 -2.98
C ALA A 23 -11.91 39.04 -2.33
N ASP A 24 -11.01 38.43 -3.09
CA ASP A 24 -9.65 38.19 -2.66
C ASP A 24 -8.61 38.64 -3.69
N THR A 25 -7.41 39.00 -3.21
CA THR A 25 -6.21 39.20 -4.02
C THR A 25 -5.95 37.93 -4.85
N PRO A 26 -5.59 38.05 -6.14
CA PRO A 26 -5.27 36.89 -6.94
C PRO A 26 -4.13 36.11 -6.28
N ASP A 27 -4.37 34.85 -5.92
CA ASP A 27 -3.32 33.94 -5.49
C ASP A 27 -2.35 33.71 -6.64
N ASP A 28 -1.07 33.50 -6.33
CA ASP A 28 -0.03 33.23 -7.33
C ASP A 28 -0.39 32.05 -8.24
N GLU A 29 -1.14 31.07 -7.75
CA GLU A 29 -1.65 29.93 -8.53
C GLU A 29 -2.64 30.31 -9.63
N GLU A 30 -3.45 31.37 -9.46
CA GLU A 30 -4.35 31.83 -10.50
C GLU A 30 -3.57 32.40 -11.70
N ALA A 31 -2.39 32.98 -11.42
CA ALA A 31 -1.49 33.45 -12.45
C ALA A 31 -0.80 32.28 -13.20
N ASP A 32 -0.55 31.14 -12.53
CA ASP A 32 0.10 29.98 -13.11
C ASP A 32 -0.79 29.21 -14.08
N PHE A 33 -2.07 29.09 -13.75
CA PHE A 33 -3.02 28.29 -14.52
C PHE A 33 -4.30 29.07 -14.85
N PRO A 34 -4.21 30.19 -15.56
CA PRO A 34 -5.37 31.07 -15.81
C PRO A 34 -6.51 30.36 -16.56
N ALA A 35 -6.19 29.34 -17.38
CA ALA A 35 -7.19 28.55 -18.08
C ALA A 35 -7.95 27.55 -17.20
N LEU A 36 -7.40 27.18 -16.05
CA LEU A 36 -8.01 26.27 -15.07
C LEU A 36 -8.69 27.00 -13.92
N SER A 37 -8.38 28.28 -13.68
CA SER A 37 -8.90 29.05 -12.56
C SER A 37 -10.43 28.98 -12.40
N PRO A 38 -11.26 29.08 -13.44
CA PRO A 38 -12.72 28.97 -13.28
C PRO A 38 -13.16 27.59 -12.79
N VAL A 39 -12.44 26.51 -13.21
CA VAL A 39 -12.75 25.14 -12.79
C VAL A 39 -12.29 24.92 -11.36
N VAL A 40 -11.08 25.35 -11.01
CA VAL A 40 -10.52 25.27 -9.66
C VAL A 40 -11.43 26.00 -8.67
N ASN A 41 -11.81 27.25 -8.97
CA ASN A 41 -12.69 28.05 -8.11
C ASN A 41 -14.09 27.41 -7.92
N ALA A 42 -14.58 26.67 -8.91
CA ALA A 42 -15.85 25.96 -8.79
C ALA A 42 -15.73 24.68 -7.93
N LEU A 43 -14.52 24.14 -7.77
CA LEU A 43 -14.25 22.95 -6.96
C LEU A 43 -13.97 23.27 -5.49
N ILE A 44 -13.45 24.46 -5.20
CA ILE A 44 -13.24 24.95 -3.83
C ILE A 44 -14.60 24.97 -3.10
N ASN A 45 -14.65 24.44 -1.89
CA ASN A 45 -15.86 24.24 -1.08
C ASN A 45 -16.90 23.25 -1.67
N ALA A 46 -16.60 22.57 -2.78
CA ALA A 46 -17.49 21.53 -3.32
C ALA A 46 -17.31 20.20 -2.58
N ASP A 47 -16.08 19.87 -2.23
CA ASP A 47 -15.66 18.68 -1.46
C ASP A 47 -14.52 19.09 -0.53
N ASP A 48 -14.23 18.30 0.51
CA ASP A 48 -13.03 18.50 1.31
C ASP A 48 -11.75 18.17 0.51
N ALA A 49 -10.62 18.71 0.96
CA ALA A 49 -9.34 18.56 0.26
C ALA A 49 -8.91 17.09 0.09
N GLN A 50 -9.24 16.21 1.03
CA GLN A 50 -8.91 14.79 0.94
C GLN A 50 -9.73 14.08 -0.13
N GLU A 51 -11.02 14.36 -0.25
CA GLU A 51 -11.87 13.80 -1.31
C GLU A 51 -11.47 14.35 -2.69
N LEU A 52 -11.08 15.63 -2.77
CA LEU A 52 -10.54 16.21 -4.00
C LEU A 52 -9.27 15.49 -4.46
N VAL A 53 -8.31 15.24 -3.55
CA VAL A 53 -7.09 14.45 -3.85
C VAL A 53 -7.44 13.04 -4.31
N LYS A 54 -8.31 12.35 -3.60
CA LYS A 54 -8.73 10.98 -3.96
C LYS A 54 -9.38 10.91 -5.35
N ARG A 55 -10.20 11.90 -5.70
CA ARG A 55 -10.79 12.02 -7.04
C ARG A 55 -9.73 12.30 -8.10
N ALA A 56 -8.75 13.15 -7.78
CA ALA A 56 -7.63 13.44 -8.67
C ALA A 56 -6.79 12.19 -8.93
N ASP A 57 -6.42 11.43 -7.90
CA ASP A 57 -5.69 10.16 -8.01
C ASP A 57 -6.42 9.15 -8.93
N ALA A 58 -7.74 9.06 -8.83
CA ALA A 58 -8.55 8.15 -9.66
C ALA A 58 -8.60 8.54 -11.15
N MET A 59 -8.30 9.79 -11.46
CA MET A 59 -8.37 10.34 -12.81
C MET A 59 -7.01 10.56 -13.46
N GLU A 60 -5.93 10.54 -12.70
CA GLU A 60 -4.60 10.98 -13.14
C GLU A 60 -4.17 10.33 -14.45
N ASP A 61 -4.34 9.01 -14.57
CA ASP A 61 -3.99 8.27 -15.78
C ASP A 61 -4.93 8.50 -16.98
N SER A 62 -6.18 8.88 -16.71
CA SER A 62 -7.22 8.99 -17.74
C SER A 62 -7.49 10.43 -18.18
N ASN A 63 -7.30 11.39 -17.29
CA ASN A 63 -7.58 12.80 -17.52
C ASN A 63 -6.70 13.72 -16.65
N GLU A 64 -5.45 13.82 -17.03
CA GLU A 64 -4.41 14.55 -16.31
C GLU A 64 -4.76 16.04 -16.04
N LEU A 65 -5.44 16.72 -16.97
CA LEU A 65 -5.84 18.14 -16.78
C LEU A 65 -6.93 18.28 -15.72
N GLN A 66 -7.84 17.33 -15.65
CA GLN A 66 -8.86 17.34 -14.60
C GLN A 66 -8.27 16.95 -13.25
N ALA A 67 -7.33 16.00 -13.21
CA ALA A 67 -6.58 15.68 -12.01
C ALA A 67 -5.80 16.91 -11.50
N LEU A 68 -5.11 17.63 -12.38
CA LEU A 68 -4.41 18.86 -12.05
C LEU A 68 -5.35 19.92 -11.42
N ALA A 69 -6.53 20.14 -12.01
CA ALA A 69 -7.51 21.08 -11.45
C ALA A 69 -8.00 20.66 -10.05
N LEU A 70 -8.20 19.36 -9.83
CA LEU A 70 -8.60 18.83 -8.52
C LEU A 70 -7.49 18.97 -7.47
N TYR A 71 -6.22 18.70 -7.83
CA TYR A 71 -5.09 18.91 -6.92
C TYR A 71 -4.90 20.39 -6.57
N LEU A 72 -5.03 21.31 -7.55
CA LEU A 72 -4.99 22.74 -7.30
C LEU A 72 -6.13 23.20 -6.36
N ALA A 73 -7.35 22.69 -6.56
CA ALA A 73 -8.46 22.99 -5.68
C ALA A 73 -8.20 22.45 -4.25
N ALA A 74 -7.70 21.22 -4.14
CA ALA A 74 -7.36 20.61 -2.85
C ALA A 74 -6.25 21.39 -2.11
N SER A 75 -5.24 21.88 -2.84
CA SER A 75 -4.16 22.71 -2.30
C SER A 75 -4.67 24.02 -1.72
N ARG A 76 -5.67 24.64 -2.35
CA ARG A 76 -6.32 25.87 -1.87
C ARG A 76 -7.29 25.64 -0.74
N GLU A 77 -8.05 24.53 -0.79
CA GLU A 77 -9.03 24.18 0.24
C GLU A 77 -8.38 23.93 1.60
N ASP A 78 -7.23 23.27 1.62
CA ASP A 78 -6.47 23.01 2.85
C ASP A 78 -4.98 23.34 2.69
N PRO A 79 -4.50 24.43 3.30
CA PRO A 79 -3.09 24.78 3.31
C PRO A 79 -2.15 23.76 3.98
N HIS A 80 -2.68 22.79 4.72
CA HIS A 80 -1.92 21.72 5.34
C HIS A 80 -1.88 20.44 4.47
N GLN A 81 -2.64 20.41 3.37
CA GLN A 81 -2.63 19.31 2.42
C GLN A 81 -1.32 19.32 1.61
N LEU A 82 -0.37 18.48 2.03
CA LEU A 82 0.98 18.43 1.41
C LEU A 82 1.04 17.58 0.13
N ARG A 83 0.12 16.60 -0.04
CA ARG A 83 0.10 15.72 -1.20
C ARG A 83 -0.37 16.44 -2.47
N ALA A 84 -1.29 17.39 -2.34
CA ALA A 84 -1.81 18.12 -3.48
C ALA A 84 -0.72 18.91 -4.22
N PRO A 85 0.07 19.81 -3.59
CA PRO A 85 1.16 20.49 -4.27
C PRO A 85 2.26 19.53 -4.76
N TYR A 86 2.51 18.43 -4.04
CA TYR A 86 3.43 17.39 -4.52
C TYR A 86 2.97 16.79 -5.86
N GLN A 87 1.69 16.43 -5.99
CA GLN A 87 1.15 15.87 -7.22
C GLN A 87 1.10 16.89 -8.36
N VAL A 88 0.83 18.19 -8.05
CA VAL A 88 0.96 19.26 -9.06
C VAL A 88 2.39 19.31 -9.59
N ALA A 89 3.39 19.28 -8.68
CA ALA A 89 4.80 19.25 -9.07
C ALA A 89 5.15 18.03 -9.93
N ALA A 90 4.70 16.84 -9.56
CA ALA A 90 4.93 15.60 -10.29
C ALA A 90 4.33 15.63 -11.72
N LEU A 91 3.07 16.08 -11.83
CA LEU A 91 2.41 16.24 -13.14
C LEU A 91 3.14 17.23 -14.05
N LEU A 92 3.60 18.35 -13.53
CA LEU A 92 4.37 19.34 -14.28
C LEU A 92 5.73 18.78 -14.71
N ALA A 93 6.41 18.08 -13.79
CA ALA A 93 7.69 17.45 -14.04
C ALA A 93 7.60 16.40 -15.15
N ARG A 94 6.63 15.49 -15.07
CA ARG A 94 6.35 14.45 -16.06
C ARG A 94 6.08 15.03 -17.46
N ARG A 95 5.38 16.16 -17.52
CA ARG A 95 5.08 16.84 -18.79
C ARG A 95 6.27 17.58 -19.37
N GLY A 96 7.29 17.87 -18.59
CA GLY A 96 8.43 18.67 -18.99
C GLY A 96 8.05 20.09 -19.46
N SER A 97 6.91 20.62 -18.99
CA SER A 97 6.34 21.87 -19.49
C SER A 97 6.94 23.11 -18.87
N ASP A 98 7.26 23.07 -17.58
CA ASP A 98 7.87 24.19 -16.82
C ASP A 98 8.58 23.65 -15.58
N GLU A 99 9.91 23.52 -15.67
CA GLU A 99 10.75 23.06 -14.56
C GLU A 99 10.68 24.00 -13.35
N THR A 100 10.67 25.32 -13.59
CA THR A 100 10.64 26.30 -12.50
C THR A 100 9.34 26.19 -11.71
N LEU A 101 8.23 26.04 -12.40
CA LEU A 101 6.93 25.89 -11.80
C LEU A 101 6.80 24.56 -11.04
N ALA A 102 7.28 23.47 -11.60
CA ALA A 102 7.30 22.17 -10.91
C ALA A 102 8.12 22.23 -9.61
N LEU A 103 9.31 22.84 -9.65
CA LEU A 103 10.15 22.99 -8.46
C LEU A 103 9.52 23.90 -7.42
N ARG A 104 8.76 24.93 -7.82
CA ARG A 104 8.03 25.80 -6.89
C ARG A 104 6.95 25.02 -6.13
N TYR A 105 6.12 24.22 -6.82
CA TYR A 105 5.13 23.37 -6.15
C TYR A 105 5.76 22.28 -5.27
N LEU A 106 6.92 21.77 -5.68
CA LEU A 106 7.66 20.83 -4.83
C LEU A 106 8.19 21.52 -3.55
N GLN A 107 8.65 22.77 -3.64
CA GLN A 107 9.00 23.58 -2.47
C GLN A 107 7.79 23.85 -1.57
N GLU A 108 6.65 24.17 -2.15
CA GLU A 108 5.41 24.35 -1.40
C GLU A 108 5.03 23.08 -0.62
N ALA A 109 5.16 21.90 -1.23
CA ALA A 109 4.96 20.63 -0.52
C ALA A 109 5.97 20.48 0.64
N ASP A 110 7.24 20.87 0.45
CA ASP A 110 8.26 20.87 1.51
C ASP A 110 7.90 21.83 2.66
N GLU A 111 7.44 23.03 2.36
CA GLU A 111 7.01 24.04 3.34
C GLU A 111 5.80 23.57 4.15
N ARG A 112 4.90 22.81 3.52
CA ARG A 112 3.75 22.14 4.16
C ARG A 112 4.14 20.88 4.95
N GLY A 113 5.43 20.50 4.94
CA GLY A 113 5.95 19.40 5.75
C GLY A 113 6.05 18.06 5.02
N LEU A 114 6.25 18.04 3.70
CA LEU A 114 6.48 16.81 2.93
C LEU A 114 7.45 15.86 3.66
N TRP A 115 7.01 14.66 3.99
CA TRP A 115 7.76 13.70 4.80
C TRP A 115 8.07 12.37 4.11
N PHE A 116 7.44 12.02 3.00
CA PHE A 116 7.65 10.73 2.31
C PHE A 116 8.87 10.75 1.38
N GLY A 117 10.04 11.07 1.95
CA GLY A 117 11.31 11.17 1.24
C GLY A 117 11.73 9.95 0.43
N PRO A 118 11.54 8.69 0.89
CA PRO A 118 11.82 7.51 0.08
C PRO A 118 11.01 7.45 -1.22
N MET A 119 9.74 7.80 -1.19
CA MET A 119 8.90 7.86 -2.41
C MET A 119 9.38 8.96 -3.34
N LEU A 120 9.65 10.18 -2.85
CA LEU A 120 10.20 11.27 -3.67
C LEU A 120 11.52 10.85 -4.35
N ALA A 121 12.40 10.12 -3.64
CA ALA A 121 13.67 9.67 -4.19
C ALA A 121 13.51 8.70 -5.37
N GLU A 122 12.47 7.87 -5.35
CA GLU A 122 12.18 6.86 -6.38
C GLU A 122 11.27 7.38 -7.49
N ASP A 123 10.56 8.50 -7.26
CA ASP A 123 9.58 9.03 -8.20
C ASP A 123 10.22 9.39 -9.55
N ALA A 124 9.78 8.69 -10.60
CA ALA A 124 10.29 8.82 -11.95
C ALA A 124 9.95 10.18 -12.58
N ASP A 125 8.88 10.81 -12.13
CA ASP A 125 8.42 12.09 -12.69
C ASP A 125 9.46 13.20 -12.47
N PHE A 126 10.22 13.14 -11.36
CA PHE A 126 11.29 14.10 -11.08
C PHE A 126 12.67 13.71 -11.62
N ALA A 127 12.79 12.69 -12.48
CA ALA A 127 14.07 12.17 -12.94
C ALA A 127 15.01 13.28 -13.47
N GLU A 128 14.47 14.17 -14.32
CA GLU A 128 15.22 15.27 -14.93
C GLU A 128 15.59 16.38 -13.95
N MET A 129 14.85 16.52 -12.84
CA MET A 129 15.05 17.60 -11.85
C MET A 129 15.94 17.19 -10.67
N ARG A 130 16.30 15.91 -10.56
CA ARG A 130 17.11 15.38 -9.46
C ARG A 130 18.45 16.09 -9.26
N HIS A 131 19.00 16.69 -10.30
CA HIS A 131 20.27 17.41 -10.26
C HIS A 131 20.14 18.84 -9.69
N THR A 132 18.93 19.37 -9.55
CA THR A 132 18.71 20.74 -9.08
C THR A 132 18.91 20.87 -7.58
N ALA A 133 19.41 22.04 -7.14
CA ALA A 133 19.59 22.32 -5.72
C ALA A 133 18.27 22.31 -4.95
N VAL A 134 17.18 22.78 -5.57
CA VAL A 134 15.84 22.79 -4.99
C VAL A 134 15.38 21.38 -4.67
N TYR A 135 15.39 20.50 -5.67
CA TYR A 135 15.00 19.09 -5.48
C TYR A 135 15.84 18.42 -4.38
N GLN A 136 17.16 18.60 -4.39
CA GLN A 136 18.06 17.99 -3.41
C GLN A 136 17.77 18.47 -1.98
N ASN A 137 17.45 19.76 -1.80
CA ASN A 137 17.09 20.31 -0.50
C ASN A 137 15.74 19.74 -0.01
N VAL A 138 14.72 19.72 -0.86
CA VAL A 138 13.43 19.15 -0.52
C VAL A 138 13.56 17.66 -0.17
N LEU A 139 14.31 16.90 -0.97
CA LEU A 139 14.56 15.49 -0.70
C LEU A 139 15.24 15.27 0.66
N ALA A 140 16.26 16.06 0.99
CA ALA A 140 16.96 15.96 2.27
C ALA A 140 16.02 16.25 3.46
N ASN A 141 15.19 17.29 3.35
CA ASN A 141 14.19 17.64 4.35
C ASN A 141 13.14 16.54 4.52
N ALA A 142 12.58 16.07 3.41
CA ALA A 142 11.59 14.99 3.41
C ALA A 142 12.13 13.69 3.99
N GLN A 143 13.38 13.32 3.67
CA GLN A 143 14.05 12.17 4.26
C GLN A 143 14.29 12.32 5.77
N GLN A 144 14.60 13.55 6.23
CA GLN A 144 14.76 13.80 7.66
C GLN A 144 13.42 13.66 8.40
N ARG A 145 12.33 14.23 7.87
CA ARG A 145 10.98 14.10 8.44
C ARG A 145 10.52 12.64 8.42
N TYR A 146 10.79 11.92 7.33
CA TYR A 146 10.48 10.49 7.22
C TYR A 146 11.08 9.67 8.37
N ARG A 147 12.35 9.91 8.73
CA ARG A 147 12.97 9.18 9.85
C ARG A 147 12.22 9.38 11.17
N THR A 148 11.66 10.55 11.38
CA THR A 148 10.87 10.85 12.57
C THR A 148 9.50 10.18 12.52
N GLU A 149 8.80 10.30 11.40
CA GLU A 149 7.45 9.72 11.22
C GLU A 149 7.46 8.19 11.21
N ALA A 150 8.45 7.58 10.57
CA ALA A 150 8.59 6.13 10.47
C ALA A 150 9.03 5.47 11.79
N ALA A 151 9.61 6.24 12.72
CA ALA A 151 10.10 5.72 13.99
C ALA A 151 8.98 5.07 14.82
N GLY A 152 9.13 3.78 15.11
CA GLY A 152 8.15 2.99 15.86
C GLY A 152 6.91 2.57 15.07
N ARG A 153 6.77 2.97 13.80
CA ARG A 153 5.67 2.58 12.91
C ARG A 153 6.09 1.50 11.92
N VAL A 154 7.23 1.66 11.26
CA VAL A 154 7.82 0.64 10.37
C VAL A 154 8.16 -0.60 11.19
N GLY A 155 7.70 -1.76 10.74
CA GLY A 155 7.90 -3.04 11.43
C GLY A 155 7.15 -3.15 12.76
N ALA A 156 6.27 -2.20 13.11
CA ALA A 156 5.43 -2.31 14.30
C ALA A 156 4.56 -3.56 14.22
N ILE A 157 4.32 -4.19 15.37
CA ILE A 157 3.55 -5.44 15.46
C ILE A 157 2.19 -5.22 16.12
N SER A 158 1.18 -5.90 15.58
CA SER A 158 -0.13 -6.13 16.18
C SER A 158 -0.28 -7.61 16.50
N VAL A 159 -0.88 -7.93 17.65
CA VAL A 159 -0.99 -9.32 18.13
C VAL A 159 -2.41 -9.61 18.53
N LEU A 160 -2.98 -10.69 18.00
CA LEU A 160 -4.28 -11.19 18.38
C LEU A 160 -4.15 -12.65 18.82
N ASN A 161 -4.53 -12.92 20.08
CA ASN A 161 -4.49 -14.27 20.64
C ASN A 161 -5.82 -15.00 20.43
N PRO A 162 -5.83 -16.34 20.39
CA PRO A 162 -7.07 -17.11 20.44
C PRO A 162 -7.91 -16.75 21.66
N SER A 163 -9.23 -16.79 21.50
CA SER A 163 -10.19 -16.57 22.60
C SER A 163 -9.96 -17.56 23.76
N PRO A 164 -10.26 -17.15 25.00
CA PRO A 164 -10.14 -18.04 26.15
C PRO A 164 -10.89 -19.37 25.93
N GLY A 165 -10.21 -20.49 26.16
CA GLY A 165 -10.78 -21.83 26.02
C GLY A 165 -10.62 -22.45 24.63
N VAL A 166 -10.23 -21.71 23.60
CA VAL A 166 -9.95 -22.26 22.24
C VAL A 166 -8.72 -23.18 22.26
N VAL A 167 -7.72 -22.80 23.02
CA VAL A 167 -6.48 -23.57 23.18
C VAL A 167 -6.23 -23.91 24.65
N LYS A 168 -5.49 -25.00 24.89
CA LYS A 168 -5.14 -25.40 26.26
C LYS A 168 -4.17 -24.39 26.88
N ALA A 169 -4.47 -23.93 28.10
CA ALA A 169 -3.62 -23.01 28.82
C ALA A 169 -2.20 -23.56 29.01
N GLY A 170 -1.20 -22.70 28.92
CA GLY A 170 0.22 -23.06 29.07
C GLY A 170 0.85 -23.73 27.84
N THR A 171 0.13 -23.85 26.73
CA THR A 171 0.68 -24.39 25.48
C THR A 171 1.40 -23.28 24.70
N CYS A 172 2.60 -23.58 24.17
CA CYS A 172 3.24 -22.71 23.20
C CYS A 172 2.49 -22.79 21.85
N LEU A 173 1.95 -21.68 21.41
CA LEU A 173 1.04 -21.64 20.26
C LEU A 173 1.79 -21.51 18.92
N PRO A 174 1.24 -22.08 17.83
CA PRO A 174 1.65 -21.71 16.49
C PRO A 174 1.44 -20.22 16.26
N VAL A 175 2.17 -19.66 15.29
CA VAL A 175 2.02 -18.26 14.88
C VAL A 175 1.64 -18.21 13.41
N VAL A 176 0.65 -17.41 13.08
CA VAL A 176 0.35 -16.98 11.71
C VAL A 176 0.78 -15.54 11.56
N VAL A 177 1.81 -15.31 10.75
CA VAL A 177 2.30 -13.97 10.43
C VAL A 177 1.49 -13.40 9.30
N TRP A 178 0.83 -12.29 9.53
CA TRP A 178 0.07 -11.55 8.54
C TRP A 178 0.93 -10.50 7.85
N LEU A 179 1.06 -10.62 6.52
CA LEU A 179 1.75 -9.68 5.63
C LEU A 179 0.70 -8.96 4.77
N HIS A 180 0.51 -7.70 5.03
CA HIS A 180 -0.50 -6.87 4.36
C HIS A 180 -0.14 -6.55 2.90
N GLY A 181 -1.12 -6.07 2.12
CA GLY A 181 -0.93 -5.57 0.76
C GLY A 181 -0.24 -4.19 0.73
N TYR A 182 0.11 -3.74 -0.47
CA TYR A 182 0.61 -2.38 -0.68
C TYR A 182 -0.42 -1.34 -0.23
N GLY A 183 0.03 -0.29 0.45
CA GLY A 183 -0.82 0.84 0.84
C GLY A 183 -1.69 0.62 2.07
N ILE A 184 -1.56 -0.53 2.75
CA ILE A 184 -2.26 -0.80 4.01
C ILE A 184 -1.24 -1.16 5.11
N ASN A 185 -1.71 -1.65 6.25
CA ASN A 185 -0.89 -1.92 7.44
C ASN A 185 -1.13 -3.33 8.00
N GLY A 186 -0.36 -3.69 9.01
CA GLY A 186 -0.44 -4.96 9.72
C GLY A 186 -1.33 -4.94 10.96
N TYR A 187 -2.18 -3.93 11.14
CA TYR A 187 -3.08 -3.86 12.29
C TYR A 187 -4.12 -4.99 12.27
N LEU A 188 -4.35 -5.60 13.41
CA LEU A 188 -5.35 -6.65 13.65
C LEU A 188 -6.40 -6.13 14.63
N ASP A 189 -7.66 -6.42 14.36
CA ASP A 189 -8.79 -6.03 15.21
C ASP A 189 -9.72 -7.21 15.51
N ASP A 190 -10.82 -6.94 16.23
CA ASP A 190 -11.78 -7.97 16.63
C ASP A 190 -12.43 -8.71 15.44
N SER A 191 -12.43 -8.13 14.24
CA SER A 191 -12.95 -8.80 13.05
C SER A 191 -12.05 -9.96 12.59
N ASP A 192 -10.79 -9.98 13.00
CA ASP A 192 -9.81 -11.03 12.73
C ASP A 192 -9.85 -12.17 13.77
N GLN A 193 -10.62 -12.01 14.87
CA GLN A 193 -10.69 -13.01 15.94
C GLN A 193 -10.97 -14.44 15.45
N PRO A 194 -11.85 -14.67 14.44
CA PRO A 194 -12.07 -16.03 13.91
C PRO A 194 -10.80 -16.70 13.35
N LEU A 195 -9.84 -15.90 12.85
CA LEU A 195 -8.55 -16.42 12.36
C LEU A 195 -7.67 -16.88 13.53
N ALA A 196 -7.60 -16.10 14.60
CA ALA A 196 -6.87 -16.49 15.81
C ALA A 196 -7.50 -17.73 16.45
N ASP A 197 -8.83 -17.83 16.45
CA ASP A 197 -9.60 -18.97 16.99
C ASP A 197 -9.46 -20.25 16.15
N ALA A 198 -8.74 -20.19 15.02
CA ALA A 198 -8.25 -21.40 14.37
C ALA A 198 -7.16 -22.12 15.19
N GLY A 199 -6.67 -21.52 16.28
CA GLY A 199 -5.73 -22.12 17.23
C GLY A 199 -4.29 -21.62 17.12
N ALA A 200 -4.08 -20.41 16.59
CA ALA A 200 -2.78 -19.77 16.45
C ALA A 200 -2.80 -18.31 16.91
N VAL A 201 -1.66 -17.80 17.36
CA VAL A 201 -1.48 -16.36 17.53
C VAL A 201 -1.37 -15.73 16.16
N LEU A 202 -2.14 -14.68 15.89
CA LEU A 202 -1.92 -13.82 14.73
C LEU A 202 -0.89 -12.75 15.07
N LEU A 203 0.08 -12.56 14.19
CA LEU A 203 1.11 -11.54 14.27
C LEU A 203 1.02 -10.67 13.01
N GLY A 204 0.36 -9.55 13.08
CA GLY A 204 0.40 -8.52 12.04
C GLY A 204 1.67 -7.69 12.17
N ILE A 205 2.28 -7.34 11.04
CA ILE A 205 3.52 -6.55 11.00
C ILE A 205 3.35 -5.46 9.95
N ASN A 206 3.65 -4.22 10.30
CA ASN A 206 3.75 -3.14 9.32
C ASN A 206 4.93 -3.37 8.39
N GLY A 207 4.74 -2.99 7.14
CA GLY A 207 5.74 -3.13 6.09
C GLY A 207 7.08 -2.46 6.42
N THR A 208 8.07 -2.72 5.58
CA THR A 208 9.45 -2.24 5.78
C THR A 208 9.66 -0.79 5.39
N GLU A 209 8.66 -0.17 4.77
CA GLU A 209 8.65 1.26 4.45
C GLU A 209 7.24 1.83 4.54
N MET A 210 7.13 3.01 5.12
CA MET A 210 5.93 3.84 5.12
C MET A 210 5.89 4.67 3.85
N ILE A 211 4.73 4.76 3.21
CA ILE A 211 4.61 5.47 1.93
C ILE A 211 4.10 6.91 2.12
N ASP A 212 2.95 7.27 1.62
CA ASP A 212 2.44 8.64 1.59
C ASP A 212 1.39 8.94 2.69
N SER A 213 1.14 7.99 3.56
CA SER A 213 0.26 8.11 4.72
C SER A 213 0.88 7.40 5.93
N VAL A 214 0.65 7.91 7.12
CA VAL A 214 1.21 7.37 8.38
C VAL A 214 0.75 5.95 8.71
N ASP A 215 -0.33 5.48 8.09
CA ASP A 215 -0.87 4.13 8.25
C ASP A 215 -0.75 3.28 6.98
N SER A 216 0.00 3.76 5.99
CA SER A 216 0.22 3.11 4.70
C SER A 216 1.64 2.61 4.57
N PHE A 217 1.80 1.31 4.31
CA PHE A 217 3.12 0.68 4.23
C PHE A 217 3.25 -0.17 2.96
N ARG A 218 4.52 -0.40 2.59
CA ARG A 218 4.90 -1.36 1.57
C ARG A 218 6.05 -2.24 2.05
N TRP A 219 6.24 -3.36 1.37
CA TRP A 219 7.36 -4.25 1.58
C TRP A 219 8.43 -3.96 0.54
N ILE A 220 9.62 -3.58 0.99
CA ILE A 220 10.76 -3.29 0.12
C ILE A 220 11.99 -4.07 0.54
N GLY A 221 13.00 -4.04 -0.31
CA GLY A 221 14.29 -4.65 -0.12
C GLY A 221 14.60 -5.72 -1.17
N PRO A 222 15.87 -5.89 -1.51
CA PRO A 222 16.28 -6.85 -2.53
C PRO A 222 16.01 -8.28 -2.07
N GLY A 223 15.48 -9.11 -2.96
CA GLY A 223 15.32 -10.54 -2.73
C GLY A 223 14.42 -10.94 -1.55
N PHE A 224 13.53 -10.04 -1.09
CA PHE A 224 12.62 -10.24 0.03
C PHE A 224 13.27 -10.29 1.42
N GLU A 225 14.59 -10.05 1.51
CA GLU A 225 15.36 -10.16 2.77
C GLU A 225 14.89 -9.16 3.83
N GLY A 226 14.55 -7.93 3.45
CA GLY A 226 14.00 -6.92 4.36
C GLY A 226 12.72 -7.41 5.06
N THR A 227 11.84 -8.07 4.32
CA THR A 227 10.62 -8.67 4.89
C THR A 227 10.94 -9.84 5.80
N HIS A 228 11.90 -10.70 5.42
CA HIS A 228 12.34 -11.79 6.28
C HIS A 228 12.85 -11.27 7.62
N GLN A 229 13.70 -10.25 7.61
CA GLN A 229 14.24 -9.62 8.82
C GLN A 229 13.12 -9.00 9.67
N ALA A 230 12.15 -8.30 9.06
CA ALA A 230 11.01 -7.75 9.77
C ALA A 230 10.16 -8.85 10.45
N VAL A 231 9.91 -9.95 9.75
CA VAL A 231 9.20 -11.13 10.32
C VAL A 231 9.98 -11.72 11.48
N GLN A 232 11.30 -11.94 11.36
CA GLN A 232 12.12 -12.48 12.44
C GLN A 232 12.16 -11.54 13.65
N ALA A 233 12.23 -10.22 13.43
CA ALA A 233 12.16 -9.22 14.49
C ALA A 233 10.80 -9.24 15.22
N GLY A 234 9.70 -9.29 14.48
CA GLY A 234 8.34 -9.41 15.02
C GLY A 234 8.16 -10.69 15.85
N LEU A 235 8.61 -11.82 15.34
CA LEU A 235 8.57 -13.09 16.07
C LEU A 235 9.44 -13.08 17.33
N LYS A 236 10.57 -12.40 17.31
CA LYS A 236 11.42 -12.20 18.50
C LYS A 236 10.71 -11.34 19.55
N ALA A 237 10.09 -10.24 19.12
CA ALA A 237 9.32 -9.37 20.00
C ALA A 237 8.10 -10.09 20.62
N LEU A 238 7.40 -10.92 19.84
CA LEU A 238 6.29 -11.74 20.32
C LEU A 238 6.77 -12.79 21.34
N ALA A 239 7.87 -13.49 21.06
CA ALA A 239 8.44 -14.51 21.95
C ALA A 239 8.90 -13.94 23.30
N ALA A 240 9.23 -12.66 23.38
CA ALA A 240 9.55 -11.97 24.62
C ALA A 240 8.31 -11.74 25.52
N ARG A 241 7.09 -11.81 24.95
CA ARG A 241 5.82 -11.55 25.64
C ARG A 241 5.06 -12.82 26.02
N GLN A 242 5.19 -13.88 25.19
CA GLN A 242 4.45 -15.13 25.38
C GLN A 242 5.15 -16.31 24.72
N CYS A 243 4.81 -17.53 25.18
CA CYS A 243 5.35 -18.75 24.59
C CYS A 243 4.76 -19.00 23.21
N ILE A 244 5.63 -19.10 22.20
CA ILE A 244 5.28 -19.47 20.83
C ILE A 244 6.03 -20.71 20.35
N ASP A 245 5.44 -21.49 19.47
CA ASP A 245 6.09 -22.62 18.84
C ASP A 245 6.81 -22.17 17.55
N ARG A 246 8.09 -21.93 17.65
CA ARG A 246 8.96 -21.48 16.54
C ARG A 246 9.05 -22.49 15.37
N LYS A 247 8.63 -23.75 15.57
CA LYS A 247 8.56 -24.76 14.49
C LYS A 247 7.25 -24.70 13.72
N ARG A 248 6.25 -24.02 14.26
CA ARG A 248 4.91 -23.86 13.66
C ARG A 248 4.63 -22.39 13.38
N VAL A 249 5.48 -21.76 12.57
CA VAL A 249 5.27 -20.39 12.06
C VAL A 249 4.76 -20.49 10.63
N TYR A 250 3.60 -19.93 10.38
CA TYR A 250 2.92 -19.91 9.09
C TYR A 250 2.86 -18.49 8.57
N LEU A 251 2.90 -18.34 7.26
CA LEU A 251 2.75 -17.05 6.61
C LEU A 251 1.34 -16.93 6.00
N MET A 252 0.73 -15.78 6.14
CA MET A 252 -0.50 -15.43 5.45
C MET A 252 -0.29 -14.05 4.85
N GLY A 253 -0.59 -13.87 3.56
CA GLY A 253 -0.41 -12.59 2.91
C GLY A 253 -1.50 -12.26 1.92
N PHE A 254 -1.70 -10.96 1.69
CA PHE A 254 -2.57 -10.42 0.66
C PHE A 254 -1.77 -9.57 -0.32
N SER A 255 -2.05 -9.67 -1.62
CA SER A 255 -1.44 -8.82 -2.65
C SER A 255 0.10 -8.84 -2.58
N GLN A 256 0.76 -7.72 -2.37
CA GLN A 256 2.20 -7.62 -2.18
C GLN A 256 2.69 -8.50 -1.01
N GLY A 257 1.98 -8.50 0.12
CA GLY A 257 2.31 -9.38 1.25
C GLY A 257 2.20 -10.87 0.91
N SER A 258 1.28 -11.23 0.00
CA SER A 258 1.17 -12.60 -0.53
C SER A 258 2.38 -12.98 -1.39
N GLN A 259 2.85 -12.08 -2.26
CA GLN A 259 4.09 -12.27 -3.00
C GLN A 259 5.27 -12.51 -2.05
N HIS A 260 5.40 -11.69 -1.02
CA HIS A 260 6.44 -11.81 -0.01
C HIS A 260 6.31 -13.11 0.80
N ALA A 261 5.11 -13.47 1.27
CA ALA A 261 4.87 -14.73 1.99
C ALA A 261 5.32 -15.96 1.18
N GLY A 262 4.95 -16.01 -0.10
CA GLY A 262 5.37 -17.09 -1.00
C GLY A 262 6.88 -17.12 -1.21
N ALA A 263 7.51 -15.96 -1.40
CA ALA A 263 8.95 -15.86 -1.58
C ALA A 263 9.72 -16.28 -0.31
N LEU A 264 9.28 -15.85 0.87
CA LEU A 264 9.89 -16.23 2.14
C LEU A 264 9.81 -17.74 2.36
N LEU A 265 8.66 -18.37 2.12
CA LEU A 265 8.55 -19.83 2.22
C LEU A 265 9.46 -20.56 1.24
N ALA A 266 9.63 -20.02 0.03
CA ALA A 266 10.51 -20.63 -0.98
C ALA A 266 11.99 -20.54 -0.61
N GLN A 267 12.42 -19.41 -0.03
CA GLN A 267 13.82 -19.11 0.28
C GLN A 267 14.25 -19.59 1.67
N HIS A 268 13.35 -19.52 2.67
CA HIS A 268 13.61 -19.84 4.08
C HIS A 268 12.65 -20.94 4.62
N PRO A 269 12.53 -22.10 3.96
CA PRO A 269 11.57 -23.14 4.34
C PRO A 269 11.82 -23.77 5.72
N GLN A 270 13.01 -23.59 6.28
CA GLN A 270 13.34 -24.03 7.64
C GLN A 270 12.68 -23.17 8.72
N ASP A 271 12.33 -21.93 8.40
CA ASP A 271 11.75 -20.95 9.33
C ASP A 271 10.23 -20.94 9.30
N TYR A 272 9.63 -21.47 8.22
CA TYR A 272 8.19 -21.41 7.98
C TYR A 272 7.58 -22.79 7.69
N ALA A 273 6.45 -23.08 8.32
CA ALA A 273 5.78 -24.38 8.25
C ALA A 273 4.78 -24.47 7.07
N GLY A 274 4.32 -23.34 6.53
CA GLY A 274 3.38 -23.28 5.40
C GLY A 274 3.02 -21.86 5.05
N ALA A 275 2.20 -21.67 4.00
CA ALA A 275 1.74 -20.34 3.59
C ALA A 275 0.32 -20.35 2.99
N MET A 276 -0.45 -19.30 3.30
CA MET A 276 -1.69 -18.95 2.62
C MET A 276 -1.48 -17.68 1.81
N LEU A 277 -1.59 -17.79 0.50
CA LEU A 277 -1.30 -16.75 -0.46
C LEU A 277 -2.63 -16.26 -1.07
N VAL A 278 -3.06 -15.08 -0.65
CA VAL A 278 -4.34 -14.49 -1.09
C VAL A 278 -4.07 -13.41 -2.12
N SER A 279 -4.62 -13.57 -3.31
CA SER A 279 -4.49 -12.62 -4.42
C SER A 279 -3.05 -12.15 -4.64
N PRO A 280 -2.08 -13.05 -4.91
CA PRO A 280 -0.68 -12.64 -5.05
C PRO A 280 -0.51 -11.52 -6.07
N GLY A 281 0.13 -10.43 -5.65
CA GLY A 281 0.40 -9.25 -6.47
C GLY A 281 1.66 -8.55 -6.00
N GLY A 282 2.30 -7.79 -6.86
CA GLY A 282 3.53 -7.06 -6.51
C GLY A 282 4.46 -6.84 -7.69
N ASN A 283 5.53 -6.11 -7.47
CA ASN A 283 6.42 -5.66 -8.54
C ASN A 283 7.75 -6.44 -8.62
N GLN A 284 8.06 -7.26 -7.62
CA GLN A 284 9.28 -8.06 -7.63
C GLN A 284 9.10 -9.33 -8.48
N ALA A 285 10.20 -9.89 -8.94
CA ALA A 285 10.15 -11.18 -9.64
C ALA A 285 9.81 -12.31 -8.66
N THR A 286 8.83 -13.15 -9.03
CA THR A 286 8.52 -14.38 -8.27
C THR A 286 9.73 -15.32 -8.29
N PRO A 287 10.11 -15.94 -7.16
CA PRO A 287 11.16 -16.94 -7.15
C PRO A 287 10.85 -18.09 -8.13
N THR A 288 11.85 -18.51 -8.89
CA THR A 288 11.71 -19.62 -9.85
C THR A 288 12.05 -20.98 -9.27
N GLN A 289 12.65 -21.00 -8.07
CA GLN A 289 13.05 -22.22 -7.35
C GLN A 289 12.64 -22.16 -5.89
N SER A 290 12.33 -23.33 -5.33
CA SER A 290 11.99 -23.47 -3.91
C SER A 290 12.69 -24.68 -3.31
N LYS A 291 13.24 -24.48 -2.10
CA LYS A 291 13.75 -25.58 -1.27
C LYS A 291 12.69 -26.17 -0.34
N ALA A 292 11.47 -25.60 -0.32
CA ALA A 292 10.37 -26.05 0.53
C ALA A 292 9.97 -27.48 0.19
N ARG A 293 9.85 -28.34 1.22
CA ARG A 293 9.36 -29.72 1.11
C ARG A 293 8.48 -30.05 2.30
N GLY A 294 7.42 -30.84 2.06
CA GLY A 294 6.48 -31.26 3.10
C GLY A 294 5.65 -30.11 3.67
N LYS A 295 5.51 -28.99 2.96
CA LYS A 295 4.74 -27.82 3.38
C LYS A 295 3.31 -27.88 2.84
N ARG A 296 2.37 -27.25 3.57
CA ARG A 296 1.02 -26.99 3.07
C ARG A 296 0.94 -25.56 2.59
N VAL A 297 0.51 -25.40 1.35
CA VAL A 297 0.40 -24.07 0.69
C VAL A 297 -0.99 -23.94 0.09
N LEU A 298 -1.69 -22.87 0.41
CA LEU A 298 -2.96 -22.51 -0.20
C LEU A 298 -2.79 -21.26 -1.04
N VAL A 299 -3.21 -21.31 -2.30
CA VAL A 299 -3.21 -20.15 -3.21
C VAL A 299 -4.66 -19.80 -3.55
N ILE A 300 -5.07 -18.59 -3.22
CA ILE A 300 -6.42 -18.07 -3.44
C ILE A 300 -6.33 -16.88 -4.40
N ASN A 301 -7.21 -16.80 -5.38
CA ASN A 301 -7.33 -15.63 -6.26
C ASN A 301 -8.76 -15.45 -6.77
N GLY A 302 -9.12 -14.20 -7.10
CA GLY A 302 -10.35 -13.90 -7.80
C GLY A 302 -10.29 -14.26 -9.29
N THR A 303 -11.43 -14.64 -9.88
CA THR A 303 -11.54 -14.94 -11.31
C THR A 303 -11.40 -13.70 -12.18
N GLY A 304 -11.74 -12.52 -11.64
CA GLY A 304 -11.63 -11.20 -12.27
C GLY A 304 -10.30 -10.46 -12.00
N GLU A 305 -9.28 -11.15 -11.48
CA GLU A 305 -7.95 -10.54 -11.29
C GLU A 305 -7.28 -10.17 -12.61
N GLY A 306 -6.41 -9.15 -12.55
CA GLY A 306 -5.58 -8.78 -13.70
C GLY A 306 -4.64 -9.92 -14.13
N PRO A 307 -4.28 -10.00 -15.44
CA PRO A 307 -3.48 -11.09 -16.00
C PRO A 307 -2.13 -11.31 -15.31
N ARG A 308 -1.53 -10.26 -14.76
CA ARG A 308 -0.26 -10.32 -14.02
C ARG A 308 -0.41 -11.11 -12.71
N ASN A 309 -1.44 -10.81 -11.94
CA ASN A 309 -1.70 -11.45 -10.65
C ASN A 309 -2.14 -12.91 -10.83
N LEU A 310 -2.93 -13.20 -11.88
CA LEU A 310 -3.26 -14.58 -12.24
C LEU A 310 -2.01 -15.40 -12.59
N ARG A 311 -1.09 -14.82 -13.37
CA ARG A 311 0.20 -15.48 -13.65
C ARG A 311 1.01 -15.72 -12.39
N MET A 312 1.10 -14.72 -11.48
CA MET A 312 1.83 -14.87 -10.22
C MET A 312 1.24 -15.98 -9.34
N SER A 313 -0.09 -16.08 -9.29
CA SER A 313 -0.79 -17.17 -8.59
C SER A 313 -0.41 -18.54 -9.17
N GLU A 314 -0.36 -18.65 -10.51
CA GLU A 314 0.03 -19.87 -11.19
C GLU A 314 1.52 -20.21 -10.99
N ASP A 315 2.38 -19.21 -10.98
CA ASP A 315 3.82 -19.40 -10.71
C ASP A 315 4.03 -19.96 -9.29
N PHE A 316 3.32 -19.48 -8.27
CA PHE A 316 3.39 -20.04 -6.92
C PHE A 316 2.81 -21.46 -6.84
N ARG A 317 1.71 -21.78 -7.53
CA ARG A 317 1.20 -23.16 -7.62
C ARG A 317 2.25 -24.10 -8.19
N ARG A 318 2.92 -23.69 -9.26
CA ARG A 318 3.97 -24.46 -9.94
C ARG A 318 5.22 -24.57 -9.08
N LEU A 319 5.64 -23.45 -8.45
CA LEU A 319 6.81 -23.39 -7.58
C LEU A 319 6.73 -24.37 -6.42
N PHE A 320 5.56 -24.49 -5.80
CA PHE A 320 5.35 -25.38 -4.66
C PHE A 320 4.78 -26.76 -5.02
N GLY A 321 4.36 -26.98 -6.27
CA GLY A 321 3.69 -28.20 -6.71
C GLY A 321 4.50 -29.50 -6.54
N THR A 322 5.83 -29.38 -6.41
CA THR A 322 6.71 -30.54 -6.21
C THR A 322 7.14 -30.64 -4.75
N GLY A 323 6.77 -31.77 -4.12
CA GLY A 323 7.20 -32.11 -2.74
C GLY A 323 6.46 -31.37 -1.63
N ASN A 324 5.35 -30.69 -1.94
CA ASN A 324 4.47 -30.03 -0.98
C ASN A 324 3.00 -30.37 -1.27
N GLU A 325 2.12 -30.16 -0.29
CA GLU A 325 0.67 -30.23 -0.48
C GLU A 325 0.15 -28.84 -0.86
N VAL A 326 -0.24 -28.66 -2.13
CA VAL A 326 -0.74 -27.39 -2.65
C VAL A 326 -2.23 -27.49 -2.90
N ARG A 327 -3.01 -26.60 -2.27
CA ARG A 327 -4.42 -26.39 -2.59
C ARG A 327 -4.60 -25.08 -3.32
N SER A 328 -5.61 -25.02 -4.17
CA SER A 328 -6.00 -23.80 -4.89
C SER A 328 -7.47 -23.53 -4.68
N ARG A 329 -7.81 -22.26 -4.55
CA ARG A 329 -9.19 -21.80 -4.50
C ARG A 329 -9.35 -20.56 -5.38
N THR A 330 -10.44 -20.49 -6.12
CA THR A 330 -10.88 -19.29 -6.81
C THR A 330 -12.18 -18.79 -6.19
N HIS A 331 -12.45 -17.51 -6.32
CA HIS A 331 -13.73 -16.88 -5.95
C HIS A 331 -14.19 -15.93 -7.04
N ASP A 332 -15.47 -15.63 -7.07
CA ASP A 332 -16.05 -14.66 -7.99
C ASP A 332 -15.74 -13.25 -7.47
N GLY A 333 -14.75 -12.61 -8.06
CA GLY A 333 -14.28 -11.29 -7.68
C GLY A 333 -12.99 -10.93 -8.37
N GLY A 334 -12.52 -9.70 -8.11
CA GLY A 334 -11.23 -9.18 -8.57
C GLY A 334 -10.14 -9.38 -7.53
N HIS A 335 -9.32 -8.33 -7.36
CA HIS A 335 -8.21 -8.29 -6.42
C HIS A 335 -8.70 -8.03 -4.99
N SER A 336 -9.28 -9.04 -4.35
CA SER A 336 -9.94 -8.94 -3.04
C SER A 336 -9.88 -10.25 -2.27
N TYR A 337 -10.38 -10.23 -1.03
CA TYR A 337 -10.73 -11.46 -0.31
C TYR A 337 -12.01 -12.08 -0.89
N PRO A 338 -12.19 -13.42 -0.79
CA PRO A 338 -13.49 -14.04 -1.01
C PRO A 338 -14.50 -13.54 0.02
N GLU A 339 -15.78 -13.41 -0.36
CA GLU A 339 -16.84 -12.91 0.53
C GLU A 339 -16.95 -13.70 1.85
N ASP A 340 -16.71 -15.02 1.78
CA ASP A 340 -16.78 -15.93 2.91
C ASP A 340 -15.47 -16.06 3.70
N TRP A 341 -14.51 -15.14 3.54
CA TRP A 341 -13.19 -15.25 4.17
C TRP A 341 -13.23 -15.45 5.69
N ARG A 342 -14.22 -14.86 6.38
CA ARG A 342 -14.37 -15.00 7.83
C ARG A 342 -14.67 -16.44 8.28
N THR A 343 -15.19 -17.28 7.41
CA THR A 343 -15.47 -18.69 7.68
C THR A 343 -14.47 -19.63 7.01
N SER A 344 -14.07 -19.32 5.79
CA SER A 344 -13.18 -20.20 5.01
C SER A 344 -11.71 -20.09 5.39
N PHE A 345 -11.23 -18.88 5.79
CA PHE A 345 -9.83 -18.73 6.19
C PHE A 345 -9.49 -19.44 7.50
N PRO A 346 -10.32 -19.40 8.57
CA PRO A 346 -10.08 -20.22 9.75
C PRO A 346 -10.01 -21.73 9.46
N GLN A 347 -10.83 -22.24 8.54
CA GLN A 347 -10.76 -23.63 8.09
C GLN A 347 -9.44 -23.91 7.35
N ALA A 348 -9.06 -23.03 6.43
CA ALA A 348 -7.80 -23.11 5.70
C ALA A 348 -6.58 -23.08 6.62
N LEU A 349 -6.60 -22.24 7.65
CA LEU A 349 -5.53 -22.17 8.66
C LEU A 349 -5.46 -23.48 9.46
N ARG A 350 -6.58 -24.05 9.89
CA ARG A 350 -6.60 -25.37 10.56
C ARG A 350 -6.01 -26.45 9.66
N TRP A 351 -6.44 -26.52 8.40
CA TRP A 351 -5.83 -27.45 7.44
C TRP A 351 -4.31 -27.22 7.32
N MET A 352 -3.88 -25.97 7.13
CA MET A 352 -2.46 -25.64 6.98
C MET A 352 -1.65 -26.07 8.22
N MET A 353 -2.22 -25.96 9.41
CA MET A 353 -1.61 -26.36 10.69
C MET A 353 -1.67 -27.87 10.98
N GLY A 354 -2.20 -28.68 10.10
CA GLY A 354 -2.22 -30.14 10.24
C GLY A 354 -3.52 -30.72 10.77
N GLY A 355 -4.56 -29.90 10.95
CA GLY A 355 -5.91 -30.37 11.25
C GLY A 355 -6.61 -30.97 10.02
N ASP A 356 -7.67 -31.73 10.27
CA ASP A 356 -8.62 -32.13 9.24
C ASP A 356 -9.43 -30.88 8.87
N GLY A 357 -9.19 -30.33 7.68
CA GLY A 357 -9.86 -29.15 7.17
C GLY A 357 -11.15 -29.44 6.43
#